data_ffae3d99cbf10e42680b66b20606b0c1
#
_entry.id   ffae3d99cbf10e42680b66b20606b0c1
#
_cell.length_a   1.000
_cell.length_b   1.000
_cell.length_c   1.000
_cell.angle_alpha   90.00
_cell.angle_beta   90.00
_cell.angle_gamma   90.00
#
_symmetry.space_group_name_H-M   'P 1'
#
loop_
_entity.id
_entity.type
_entity.pdbx_description
1 polymer ?
#
loop_
_entity_poly.entity_id
_entity_poly.type
_entity_poly.pdbx_seq_one_letter_code
_entity_poly.pdbx_strand_id
1 'polypeptide(L)'
;DEDELTDIVEFQSGLNPLSSDSDGDGILDHDDNDNGTYQAQNREYQIDSIYGNRNANFDLQVYELTYFLGNLDPSTNFESAQIYYSNRDYFDEGYIGSTLFNETISLNFDEIRFNFTEDDPETTDVDETTQVETRLSPRLTIPLDPSFFQKRLIDLEGADALSGNEAFNQVMRGLVIRADNFSDDLYMLFDIQGAEIKILYEFDDYNNQGTTDDLTDDVIDKVERELSLSLGGNQINTLKNSAFETAIEQRIESSKNNLPTDKLFVQGSRLHGKIRLFANENPDSNPLLEDIRAETFLINEANLIFYIDPEITSLEALTAKRLYLFNYDSGAPLIDYSIDASVSSFGANSNKQNFGGILELDENNDPYRYKFNLTNHISNIIRNDSLNYDLGLVITADIGNPIAVKARKSMDLESLNYPVAATLNPLGTVLIGSHPASILNDKKVKLELIYSSY
;
A
#
# COMPACT_ATOMS: atom_id res chain seq x y z
N ASP A 1 -7.63 -27.90 -26.76
CA ASP A 1 -8.02 -29.11 -26.05
C ASP A 1 -8.84 -30.09 -26.89
N GLU A 2 -9.24 -29.72 -28.11
CA GLU A 2 -9.88 -30.58 -29.12
C GLU A 2 -11.38 -30.87 -28.83
N ASP A 3 -12.10 -29.98 -28.20
CA ASP A 3 -13.54 -30.13 -27.87
C ASP A 3 -14.48 -29.40 -28.83
N GLU A 4 -13.95 -28.87 -29.97
CA GLU A 4 -14.67 -28.11 -30.99
C GLU A 4 -15.05 -26.67 -30.62
N LEU A 5 -14.76 -26.20 -29.41
CA LEU A 5 -14.83 -24.79 -29.03
C LEU A 5 -13.48 -24.10 -29.31
N THR A 6 -13.46 -22.78 -29.29
CA THR A 6 -12.21 -22.03 -29.38
C THR A 6 -11.93 -21.39 -28.03
N ASP A 7 -10.63 -21.32 -27.66
CA ASP A 7 -10.16 -20.70 -26.39
C ASP A 7 -10.84 -19.36 -26.06
N ILE A 8 -11.20 -18.58 -27.11
CA ILE A 8 -11.91 -17.30 -26.91
C ILE A 8 -13.35 -17.51 -26.50
N VAL A 9 -14.04 -18.47 -27.09
CA VAL A 9 -15.45 -18.79 -26.77
C VAL A 9 -15.53 -19.39 -25.38
N GLU A 10 -14.63 -20.31 -25.05
CA GLU A 10 -14.55 -20.94 -23.74
C GLU A 10 -14.26 -19.88 -22.65
N PHE A 11 -13.26 -19.04 -22.86
CA PHE A 11 -12.95 -17.94 -21.93
C PHE A 11 -14.14 -16.98 -21.73
N GLN A 12 -14.88 -16.67 -22.82
CA GLN A 12 -16.08 -15.81 -22.72
C GLN A 12 -17.26 -16.48 -22.02
N SER A 13 -17.33 -17.81 -22.15
CA SER A 13 -18.35 -18.64 -21.52
C SER A 13 -18.00 -19.08 -20.09
N GLY A 14 -16.78 -18.75 -19.63
CA GLY A 14 -16.30 -19.12 -18.30
C GLY A 14 -15.79 -20.55 -18.20
N LEU A 15 -15.55 -21.21 -19.33
CA LEU A 15 -14.94 -22.54 -19.43
C LEU A 15 -13.41 -22.46 -19.33
N ASN A 16 -12.77 -23.60 -19.10
CA ASN A 16 -11.32 -23.68 -19.01
C ASN A 16 -10.70 -23.99 -20.38
N PRO A 17 -10.09 -23.02 -21.09
CA PRO A 17 -9.52 -23.21 -22.43
C PRO A 17 -8.37 -24.25 -22.53
N LEU A 18 -8.07 -24.94 -21.46
CA LEU A 18 -7.03 -25.98 -21.39
C LEU A 18 -7.60 -27.35 -21.02
N SER A 19 -8.91 -27.49 -20.99
CA SER A 19 -9.61 -28.73 -20.65
C SER A 19 -10.85 -28.88 -21.51
N SER A 20 -10.94 -29.96 -22.24
CA SER A 20 -12.13 -30.30 -23.06
C SER A 20 -13.38 -30.68 -22.25
N ASP A 21 -13.25 -30.77 -20.96
CA ASP A 21 -14.29 -31.07 -19.97
C ASP A 21 -13.90 -30.21 -18.74
N SER A 22 -14.46 -29.01 -18.69
CA SER A 22 -14.08 -27.99 -17.70
C SER A 22 -14.48 -28.39 -16.31
N ASP A 23 -15.47 -29.24 -16.17
CA ASP A 23 -16.04 -29.61 -14.90
C ASP A 23 -15.75 -31.06 -14.45
N GLY A 24 -15.24 -31.87 -15.35
CA GLY A 24 -14.83 -33.21 -15.04
C GLY A 24 -16.00 -34.18 -14.85
N ASP A 25 -17.18 -33.83 -15.37
CA ASP A 25 -18.38 -34.69 -15.29
C ASP A 25 -18.44 -35.77 -16.38
N GLY A 26 -17.57 -35.67 -17.40
CA GLY A 26 -17.44 -36.60 -18.51
C GLY A 26 -18.21 -36.19 -19.75
N ILE A 27 -18.83 -35.03 -19.79
CA ILE A 27 -19.41 -34.39 -20.98
C ILE A 27 -18.41 -33.33 -21.46
N LEU A 28 -18.19 -33.25 -22.76
CA LEU A 28 -17.29 -32.22 -23.32
C LEU A 28 -17.98 -30.86 -23.31
N ASP A 29 -17.22 -29.78 -23.09
CA ASP A 29 -17.71 -28.42 -22.93
C ASP A 29 -18.65 -27.95 -24.04
N HIS A 30 -18.46 -28.42 -25.30
CA HIS A 30 -19.33 -28.07 -26.43
C HIS A 30 -20.69 -28.79 -26.42
N ASP A 31 -20.78 -29.94 -25.76
CA ASP A 31 -22.00 -30.73 -25.59
C ASP A 31 -22.65 -30.51 -24.23
N ASP A 32 -21.94 -29.83 -23.32
CA ASP A 32 -22.39 -29.56 -21.98
C ASP A 32 -23.25 -28.28 -21.95
N ASN A 33 -24.51 -28.43 -21.55
CA ASN A 33 -25.42 -27.30 -21.39
C ASN A 33 -25.46 -26.73 -19.98
N ASP A 34 -24.87 -27.44 -19.02
CA ASP A 34 -24.94 -26.96 -17.64
C ASP A 34 -23.73 -26.12 -17.21
N ASN A 35 -22.62 -26.15 -17.95
CA ASN A 35 -21.41 -25.34 -17.66
C ASN A 35 -21.05 -25.26 -16.17
N GLY A 36 -21.60 -26.23 -15.40
CA GLY A 36 -21.96 -26.07 -13.99
C GLY A 36 -20.78 -25.93 -13.06
N THR A 37 -19.62 -26.42 -13.43
CA THR A 37 -18.61 -26.62 -12.42
C THR A 37 -17.38 -25.76 -12.55
N TYR A 38 -17.05 -25.23 -13.72
CA TYR A 38 -16.05 -24.15 -13.73
C TYR A 38 -16.52 -22.96 -12.87
N GLN A 39 -17.82 -22.70 -12.83
CA GLN A 39 -18.42 -21.73 -11.90
C GLN A 39 -18.42 -22.23 -10.44
N ALA A 40 -18.39 -23.53 -10.20
CA ALA A 40 -18.33 -24.08 -8.85
C ALA A 40 -16.94 -24.04 -8.22
N GLN A 41 -15.86 -23.91 -9.01
CA GLN A 41 -14.50 -23.82 -8.48
C GLN A 41 -14.24 -22.47 -7.83
N ASN A 42 -13.50 -22.46 -6.73
CA ASN A 42 -13.01 -21.23 -6.10
C ASN A 42 -11.99 -20.58 -7.01
N ARG A 43 -12.19 -19.29 -7.31
CA ARG A 43 -11.17 -18.49 -7.95
C ARG A 43 -10.03 -18.20 -6.99
N GLU A 44 -8.80 -18.36 -7.46
CA GLU A 44 -7.64 -17.94 -6.71
C GLU A 44 -7.36 -16.45 -6.96
N TYR A 45 -7.23 -15.70 -5.88
CA TYR A 45 -6.90 -14.28 -5.93
C TYR A 45 -5.46 -14.05 -5.51
N GLN A 46 -4.71 -13.34 -6.35
CA GLN A 46 -3.38 -12.89 -5.97
C GLN A 46 -3.52 -11.69 -5.02
N ILE A 47 -3.14 -11.89 -3.75
CA ILE A 47 -3.19 -10.86 -2.71
C ILE A 47 -1.77 -10.49 -2.31
N ASP A 48 -1.29 -9.34 -2.79
CA ASP A 48 0.08 -8.86 -2.60
C ASP A 48 0.21 -7.88 -1.41
N SER A 49 -0.90 -7.61 -0.71
CA SER A 49 -0.97 -6.63 0.38
C SER A 49 -0.77 -7.22 1.78
N ILE A 50 -0.48 -8.51 1.88
CA ILE A 50 -0.30 -9.24 3.13
C ILE A 50 1.12 -9.82 3.18
N TYR A 51 1.86 -9.46 4.22
CA TYR A 51 3.26 -9.83 4.44
C TYR A 51 3.43 -10.57 5.76
N GLY A 52 4.25 -11.61 5.78
CA GLY A 52 4.47 -12.45 6.95
C GLY A 52 3.55 -13.67 6.99
N ASN A 53 3.21 -14.13 8.19
CA ASN A 53 2.40 -15.34 8.38
C ASN A 53 0.91 -15.08 8.16
N ARG A 54 0.38 -15.50 7.01
CA ARG A 54 -1.03 -15.34 6.63
C ARG A 54 -2.02 -16.06 7.56
N ASN A 55 -1.55 -17.03 8.35
CA ASN A 55 -2.39 -17.77 9.29
C ASN A 55 -2.34 -17.18 10.71
N ALA A 56 -1.66 -16.05 10.90
CA ALA A 56 -1.62 -15.40 12.20
C ALA A 56 -3.00 -14.86 12.59
N ASN A 57 -3.36 -15.05 13.86
CA ASN A 57 -4.52 -14.42 14.48
C ASN A 57 -4.11 -13.06 15.04
N PHE A 58 -5.05 -12.15 15.15
CA PHE A 58 -4.85 -10.86 15.78
C PHE A 58 -6.15 -10.31 16.34
N ASP A 59 -6.05 -9.43 17.32
CA ASP A 59 -7.20 -8.70 17.84
C ASP A 59 -7.53 -7.53 16.93
N LEU A 60 -8.72 -7.57 16.33
CA LEU A 60 -9.27 -6.47 15.55
C LEU A 60 -10.27 -5.69 16.41
N GLN A 61 -10.05 -4.40 16.47
CA GLN A 61 -10.86 -3.49 17.28
C GLN A 61 -11.34 -2.32 16.42
N VAL A 62 -12.60 -1.96 16.53
CA VAL A 62 -13.17 -0.79 15.89
C VAL A 62 -13.83 0.08 16.94
N TYR A 63 -13.49 1.35 16.94
CA TYR A 63 -14.00 2.33 17.89
C TYR A 63 -14.55 3.58 17.18
N GLU A 64 -15.46 4.27 17.84
CA GLU A 64 -15.82 5.63 17.50
C GLU A 64 -14.62 6.54 17.73
N LEU A 65 -14.27 7.37 16.74
CA LEU A 65 -13.31 8.46 16.89
C LEU A 65 -14.05 9.74 17.24
N THR A 66 -13.69 10.36 18.37
CA THR A 66 -14.27 11.64 18.80
C THR A 66 -13.42 12.87 18.45
N TYR A 67 -12.24 12.64 17.84
CA TYR A 67 -11.36 13.70 17.36
C TYR A 67 -11.81 14.22 16.00
N PHE A 68 -11.60 15.52 15.77
CA PHE A 68 -11.93 16.14 14.47
C PHE A 68 -10.80 15.92 13.46
N LEU A 69 -11.09 15.18 12.41
CA LEU A 69 -10.16 14.93 11.31
C LEU A 69 -10.40 15.91 10.16
N GLY A 70 -9.90 17.13 10.30
CA GLY A 70 -10.03 18.19 9.30
C GLY A 70 -8.73 18.53 8.57
N ASN A 71 -8.83 19.32 7.51
CA ASN A 71 -7.67 19.85 6.81
C ASN A 71 -7.04 21.06 7.53
N LEU A 72 -7.83 21.74 8.33
CA LEU A 72 -7.41 22.90 9.11
C LEU A 72 -7.48 22.61 10.61
N ASP A 73 -6.53 23.14 11.35
CA ASP A 73 -6.35 22.90 12.78
C ASP A 73 -7.36 23.74 13.59
N PRO A 74 -8.31 23.12 14.33
CA PRO A 74 -9.25 23.84 15.16
C PRO A 74 -8.59 24.65 16.28
N SER A 75 -7.41 24.23 16.77
CA SER A 75 -6.69 24.94 17.85
C SER A 75 -6.14 26.27 17.41
N THR A 76 -5.98 26.47 16.10
CA THR A 76 -5.55 27.74 15.49
C THR A 76 -6.73 28.54 14.93
N ASN A 77 -7.96 28.24 15.34
CA ASN A 77 -9.17 28.81 14.78
C ASN A 77 -9.29 28.62 13.25
N PHE A 78 -8.82 27.45 12.78
CA PHE A 78 -8.80 27.08 11.35
C PHE A 78 -7.92 27.97 10.46
N GLU A 79 -6.92 28.64 11.03
CA GLU A 79 -5.98 29.51 10.27
C GLU A 79 -4.79 28.74 9.68
N SER A 80 -4.45 27.56 10.24
CA SER A 80 -3.34 26.74 9.77
C SER A 80 -3.77 25.32 9.38
N ALA A 81 -2.94 24.65 8.57
CA ALA A 81 -3.18 23.27 8.22
C ALA A 81 -3.03 22.36 9.45
N GLN A 82 -3.93 21.40 9.60
CA GLN A 82 -3.83 20.37 10.61
C GLN A 82 -2.72 19.37 10.25
N ILE A 83 -1.87 19.04 11.22
CA ILE A 83 -0.76 18.11 11.04
C ILE A 83 -1.06 16.84 11.84
N TYR A 84 -0.95 15.70 11.16
CA TYR A 84 -1.15 14.40 11.74
C TYR A 84 0.19 13.67 11.85
N TYR A 85 0.49 13.16 13.04
CA TYR A 85 1.71 12.41 13.28
C TYR A 85 1.41 10.91 13.36
N SER A 86 2.19 10.09 12.67
CA SER A 86 2.00 8.63 12.62
C SER A 86 2.22 7.92 13.96
N ASN A 87 2.89 8.56 14.92
CA ASN A 87 3.13 8.04 16.26
C ASN A 87 2.13 8.58 17.31
N ARG A 88 1.10 9.30 16.90
CA ARG A 88 0.08 9.83 17.80
C ARG A 88 -0.79 8.69 18.34
N ASP A 89 -1.04 8.68 19.62
CA ASP A 89 -1.92 7.72 20.27
C ASP A 89 -3.23 8.37 20.70
N TYR A 90 -4.29 8.16 19.90
CA TYR A 90 -5.62 8.70 20.18
C TYR A 90 -6.28 8.06 21.41
N PHE A 91 -5.82 6.88 21.86
CA PHE A 91 -6.28 6.23 23.09
C PHE A 91 -5.76 6.98 24.32
N ASP A 92 -4.47 7.24 24.38
CA ASP A 92 -3.82 7.94 25.48
C ASP A 92 -4.33 9.40 25.58
N GLU A 93 -4.71 10.01 24.46
CA GLU A 93 -5.25 11.35 24.41
C GLU A 93 -6.75 11.45 24.73
N GLY A 94 -7.45 10.30 24.90
CA GLY A 94 -8.86 10.27 25.28
C GLY A 94 -9.85 10.57 24.14
N TYR A 95 -9.46 10.36 22.89
CA TYR A 95 -10.33 10.59 21.72
C TYR A 95 -11.05 9.34 21.23
N ILE A 96 -11.09 8.30 22.04
CA ILE A 96 -11.80 7.05 21.73
C ILE A 96 -13.16 7.07 22.42
N GLY A 97 -14.21 6.87 21.64
CA GLY A 97 -15.58 6.75 22.11
C GLY A 97 -16.04 5.31 22.28
N SER A 98 -17.21 4.99 21.75
CA SER A 98 -17.83 3.68 21.87
C SER A 98 -17.00 2.59 21.17
N THR A 99 -16.93 1.41 21.79
CA THR A 99 -16.39 0.21 21.12
C THR A 99 -17.48 -0.36 20.20
N LEU A 100 -17.16 -0.53 18.93
CA LEU A 100 -18.08 -1.03 17.91
C LEU A 100 -17.81 -2.48 17.54
N PHE A 101 -16.56 -2.93 17.69
CA PHE A 101 -16.12 -4.31 17.48
C PHE A 101 -14.84 -4.56 18.27
N ASN A 102 -14.70 -5.76 18.82
CA ASN A 102 -13.48 -6.17 19.52
C ASN A 102 -13.43 -7.70 19.64
N GLU A 103 -12.76 -8.35 18.67
CA GLU A 103 -12.61 -9.80 18.65
C GLU A 103 -11.26 -10.23 18.07
N THR A 104 -10.81 -11.42 18.46
CA THR A 104 -9.65 -12.07 17.83
C THR A 104 -10.10 -12.74 16.54
N ILE A 105 -9.50 -12.36 15.42
CA ILE A 105 -9.83 -12.88 14.09
C ILE A 105 -8.60 -13.47 13.38
N SER A 106 -8.87 -14.22 12.32
CA SER A 106 -7.91 -14.64 11.30
C SER A 106 -8.38 -14.18 9.93
N LEU A 107 -7.45 -13.99 9.00
CA LEU A 107 -7.81 -13.64 7.63
C LEU A 107 -8.34 -14.85 6.88
N ASN A 108 -9.39 -14.65 6.09
CA ASN A 108 -9.87 -15.63 5.12
C ASN A 108 -9.53 -15.13 3.71
N PHE A 109 -8.89 -15.99 2.93
CA PHE A 109 -8.46 -15.70 1.56
C PHE A 109 -9.34 -16.38 0.52
N ASP A 110 -10.39 -17.08 0.96
CA ASP A 110 -11.34 -17.72 0.07
C ASP A 110 -12.24 -16.69 -0.61
N GLU A 111 -12.64 -16.99 -1.80
CA GLU A 111 -13.69 -16.28 -2.50
C GLU A 111 -15.02 -16.34 -1.74
N ILE A 112 -15.75 -15.23 -1.73
CA ILE A 112 -17.11 -15.21 -1.17
C ILE A 112 -18.08 -15.38 -2.34
N ARG A 113 -18.95 -16.39 -2.23
CA ARG A 113 -19.93 -16.72 -3.27
C ARG A 113 -21.35 -16.63 -2.72
N PHE A 114 -22.23 -16.08 -3.52
CA PHE A 114 -23.66 -16.07 -3.28
C PHE A 114 -24.34 -16.77 -4.44
N ASN A 115 -25.15 -17.76 -4.13
CA ASN A 115 -25.96 -18.44 -5.14
C ASN A 115 -27.23 -17.63 -5.40
N PHE A 116 -27.91 -17.94 -6.52
CA PHE A 116 -29.25 -17.44 -6.75
C PHE A 116 -30.16 -17.83 -5.58
N THR A 117 -31.06 -16.93 -5.22
CA THR A 117 -31.96 -17.15 -4.08
C THR A 117 -33.26 -17.83 -4.53
N GLU A 118 -33.59 -17.76 -5.80
CA GLU A 118 -34.81 -18.32 -6.38
C GLU A 118 -34.45 -19.11 -7.65
N ASP A 119 -35.21 -20.19 -7.87
CA ASP A 119 -35.17 -21.01 -9.06
C ASP A 119 -36.01 -20.34 -10.16
N ASP A 120 -35.49 -20.26 -11.39
CA ASP A 120 -36.22 -19.69 -12.51
C ASP A 120 -37.25 -20.72 -13.05
N PRO A 121 -38.57 -20.50 -12.91
CA PRO A 121 -39.58 -21.44 -13.36
C PRO A 121 -39.66 -21.61 -14.88
N GLU A 122 -38.92 -20.78 -15.64
CA GLU A 122 -38.86 -20.90 -17.10
C GLU A 122 -37.79 -21.88 -17.57
N THR A 123 -36.82 -22.22 -16.71
CA THR A 123 -35.77 -23.22 -16.97
C THR A 123 -36.07 -24.48 -16.19
N THR A 124 -36.55 -25.53 -16.91
CA THR A 124 -37.07 -26.75 -16.25
C THR A 124 -36.02 -27.78 -15.94
N ASP A 125 -34.81 -27.62 -16.44
CA ASP A 125 -33.72 -28.62 -16.37
C ASP A 125 -32.57 -28.20 -15.47
N VAL A 126 -32.60 -26.98 -14.93
CA VAL A 126 -31.54 -26.40 -14.10
C VAL A 126 -32.14 -25.80 -12.84
N ASP A 127 -31.57 -26.09 -11.68
CA ASP A 127 -31.87 -25.43 -10.38
C ASP A 127 -30.86 -24.31 -10.15
N GLU A 128 -31.24 -23.08 -10.47
CA GLU A 128 -30.36 -21.91 -10.33
C GLU A 128 -29.93 -21.66 -8.92
N THR A 129 -30.66 -22.12 -7.91
CA THR A 129 -30.24 -21.98 -6.50
C THR A 129 -28.94 -22.71 -6.18
N THR A 130 -28.55 -23.65 -7.03
CA THR A 130 -27.24 -24.34 -6.94
C THR A 130 -26.11 -23.58 -7.62
N GLN A 131 -26.42 -22.59 -8.45
CA GLN A 131 -25.46 -21.81 -9.23
C GLN A 131 -25.02 -20.54 -8.49
N VAL A 132 -23.81 -20.07 -8.81
CA VAL A 132 -23.25 -18.86 -8.23
C VAL A 132 -23.70 -17.64 -9.01
N GLU A 133 -24.55 -16.82 -8.39
CA GLU A 133 -24.99 -15.54 -8.92
C GLU A 133 -23.89 -14.46 -8.83
N THR A 134 -23.27 -14.35 -7.66
CA THR A 134 -22.31 -13.28 -7.37
C THR A 134 -21.05 -13.82 -6.74
N ARG A 135 -19.91 -13.39 -7.27
CA ARG A 135 -18.57 -13.70 -6.75
C ARG A 135 -17.90 -12.44 -6.24
N LEU A 136 -17.41 -12.48 -5.02
CA LEU A 136 -16.67 -11.39 -4.42
C LEU A 136 -15.25 -11.87 -4.07
N SER A 137 -14.27 -11.03 -4.37
CA SER A 137 -12.89 -11.25 -3.92
C SER A 137 -12.81 -11.35 -2.40
N PRO A 138 -11.80 -12.04 -1.85
CA PRO A 138 -11.56 -12.09 -0.42
C PRO A 138 -11.59 -10.71 0.21
N ARG A 139 -12.35 -10.57 1.30
CA ARG A 139 -12.53 -9.32 2.03
C ARG A 139 -12.80 -9.57 3.49
N LEU A 140 -12.50 -8.60 4.31
CA LEU A 140 -12.83 -8.63 5.72
C LEU A 140 -14.19 -7.98 5.95
N THR A 141 -15.16 -8.78 6.44
CA THR A 141 -16.50 -8.31 6.84
C THR A 141 -16.66 -8.56 8.33
N ILE A 142 -17.03 -7.51 9.08
CA ILE A 142 -17.19 -7.58 10.54
C ILE A 142 -18.53 -6.98 10.97
N PRO A 143 -19.22 -7.57 11.96
CA PRO A 143 -20.45 -7.00 12.51
C PRO A 143 -20.10 -5.87 13.48
N LEU A 144 -20.52 -4.65 13.18
CA LEU A 144 -20.40 -3.51 14.11
C LEU A 144 -21.61 -3.47 15.07
N ASP A 145 -21.44 -2.81 16.24
CA ASP A 145 -22.54 -2.67 17.21
C ASP A 145 -23.74 -1.90 16.58
N PRO A 146 -24.89 -2.55 16.34
CA PRO A 146 -26.04 -1.91 15.72
C PRO A 146 -26.65 -0.82 16.62
N SER A 147 -26.51 -0.92 17.93
CA SER A 147 -27.09 0.06 18.86
C SER A 147 -26.42 1.43 18.77
N PHE A 148 -25.17 1.47 18.31
CA PHE A 148 -24.48 2.72 18.02
C PHE A 148 -25.12 3.44 16.83
N PHE A 149 -25.34 2.72 15.72
CA PHE A 149 -25.93 3.29 14.51
C PHE A 149 -27.41 3.65 14.70
N GLN A 150 -28.15 2.84 15.47
CA GLN A 150 -29.50 3.16 15.85
C GLN A 150 -29.59 4.56 16.49
N LYS A 151 -28.79 4.82 17.51
CA LYS A 151 -28.78 6.10 18.25
C LYS A 151 -28.20 7.28 17.47
N ARG A 152 -27.23 7.02 16.59
CA ARG A 152 -26.50 8.07 15.87
C ARG A 152 -27.14 8.45 14.55
N LEU A 153 -27.94 7.57 13.95
CA LEU A 153 -28.53 7.78 12.65
C LEU A 153 -30.04 7.58 12.68
N ILE A 154 -30.55 6.40 13.03
CA ILE A 154 -31.96 6.07 12.87
C ILE A 154 -32.81 6.92 13.83
N ASP A 155 -32.44 7.00 15.11
CA ASP A 155 -33.19 7.81 16.11
C ASP A 155 -33.10 9.33 15.84
N LEU A 156 -32.21 9.75 14.93
CA LEU A 156 -32.06 11.16 14.53
C LEU A 156 -32.71 11.47 13.19
N GLU A 157 -33.54 10.60 12.68
CA GLU A 157 -34.28 10.84 11.45
C GLU A 157 -35.05 12.17 11.51
N GLY A 158 -34.90 13.00 10.48
CA GLY A 158 -35.53 14.31 10.40
C GLY A 158 -34.92 15.39 11.30
N ALA A 159 -33.91 15.08 12.09
CA ALA A 159 -33.24 16.09 12.94
C ALA A 159 -32.22 16.92 12.11
N ASP A 160 -31.99 18.16 12.56
CA ASP A 160 -30.98 19.07 11.98
C ASP A 160 -29.57 18.44 11.96
N ALA A 161 -29.29 17.52 12.88
CA ALA A 161 -28.02 16.81 12.99
C ALA A 161 -27.67 15.97 11.75
N LEU A 162 -28.67 15.60 10.94
CA LEU A 162 -28.49 14.85 9.69
C LEU A 162 -28.79 15.69 8.43
N SER A 163 -28.96 17.01 8.56
CA SER A 163 -29.37 17.89 7.46
C SER A 163 -28.30 18.11 6.38
N GLY A 164 -27.05 17.68 6.62
CA GLY A 164 -25.95 17.82 5.67
C GLY A 164 -24.63 17.32 6.24
N ASN A 165 -23.61 17.26 5.39
CA ASN A 165 -22.30 16.67 5.73
C ASN A 165 -21.64 17.34 6.95
N GLU A 166 -21.74 18.67 7.10
CA GLU A 166 -21.14 19.36 8.24
C GLU A 166 -21.81 18.96 9.57
N ALA A 167 -23.15 18.89 9.58
CA ALA A 167 -23.91 18.46 10.74
C ALA A 167 -23.65 16.98 11.04
N PHE A 168 -23.66 16.13 10.03
CA PHE A 168 -23.36 14.71 10.14
C PHE A 168 -21.98 14.47 10.76
N ASN A 169 -20.95 15.20 10.33
CA ASN A 169 -19.59 15.09 10.87
C ASN A 169 -19.48 15.49 12.35
N GLN A 170 -20.46 16.16 12.92
CA GLN A 170 -20.53 16.42 14.38
C GLN A 170 -21.12 15.23 15.12
N VAL A 171 -22.00 14.46 14.47
CA VAL A 171 -22.62 13.26 15.04
C VAL A 171 -21.70 12.05 14.93
N MET A 172 -21.03 11.91 13.77
CA MET A 172 -20.13 10.80 13.48
C MET A 172 -18.82 11.34 12.88
N ARG A 173 -17.79 11.51 13.73
CA ARG A 173 -16.51 12.14 13.34
C ARG A 173 -15.56 11.18 12.63
N GLY A 174 -15.72 9.89 12.84
CA GLY A 174 -14.92 8.86 12.20
C GLY A 174 -14.80 7.58 13.03
N LEU A 175 -13.98 6.68 12.55
CA LEU A 175 -13.68 5.41 13.19
C LEU A 175 -12.18 5.27 13.43
N VAL A 176 -11.82 4.51 14.46
CA VAL A 176 -10.47 3.99 14.66
C VAL A 176 -10.52 2.49 14.46
N ILE A 177 -9.76 2.00 13.51
CA ILE A 177 -9.55 0.57 13.26
C ILE A 177 -8.16 0.23 13.79
N ARG A 178 -8.08 -0.69 14.73
CA ARG A 178 -6.85 -1.09 15.39
C ARG A 178 -6.67 -2.60 15.27
N ALA A 179 -5.45 -3.03 14.94
CA ALA A 179 -5.04 -4.41 15.00
C ALA A 179 -3.85 -4.53 15.96
N ASP A 180 -3.93 -5.44 16.90
CA ASP A 180 -2.84 -5.73 17.84
C ASP A 180 -2.85 -7.21 18.30
N ASN A 181 -1.97 -7.57 19.25
CA ASN A 181 -1.85 -8.93 19.82
C ASN A 181 -1.71 -10.01 18.75
N PHE A 182 -0.90 -9.75 17.73
CA PHE A 182 -0.64 -10.72 16.67
C PHE A 182 0.03 -11.98 17.24
N SER A 183 -0.48 -13.17 16.85
CA SER A 183 0.09 -14.45 17.26
C SER A 183 1.42 -14.77 16.58
N ASP A 184 1.72 -14.11 15.45
CA ASP A 184 2.96 -14.22 14.69
C ASP A 184 3.15 -12.95 13.84
N ASP A 185 4.31 -12.79 13.20
CA ASP A 185 4.62 -11.64 12.36
C ASP A 185 3.65 -11.53 11.18
N LEU A 186 2.87 -10.46 11.15
CA LEU A 186 1.90 -10.17 10.11
C LEU A 186 1.82 -8.66 9.88
N TYR A 187 1.86 -8.24 8.62
CA TYR A 187 1.59 -6.86 8.22
C TYR A 187 0.59 -6.85 7.06
N MET A 188 -0.42 -6.00 7.16
CA MET A 188 -1.55 -5.96 6.24
C MET A 188 -1.78 -4.55 5.72
N LEU A 189 -2.09 -4.43 4.44
CA LEU A 189 -2.57 -3.20 3.83
C LEU A 189 -4.02 -3.43 3.37
N PHE A 190 -4.95 -2.67 3.93
CA PHE A 190 -6.36 -2.70 3.56
C PHE A 190 -6.71 -1.49 2.69
N ASP A 191 -7.52 -1.70 1.67
CA ASP A 191 -8.17 -0.62 0.91
C ASP A 191 -9.36 -0.07 1.70
N ILE A 192 -9.10 0.95 2.51
CA ILE A 192 -10.13 1.63 3.27
C ILE A 192 -11.00 2.55 2.40
N GLN A 193 -10.48 3.03 1.26
CA GLN A 193 -11.29 3.87 0.36
C GLN A 193 -12.40 3.09 -0.34
N GLY A 194 -12.15 1.81 -0.61
CA GLY A 194 -13.13 0.88 -1.13
C GLY A 194 -14.04 0.25 -0.06
N ALA A 195 -13.82 0.56 1.23
CA ALA A 195 -14.62 0.01 2.31
C ALA A 195 -15.90 0.81 2.55
N GLU A 196 -16.94 0.11 3.03
CA GLU A 196 -18.23 0.69 3.35
C GLU A 196 -18.81 0.10 4.63
N ILE A 197 -19.67 0.86 5.29
CA ILE A 197 -20.52 0.38 6.37
C ILE A 197 -21.93 0.24 5.81
N LYS A 198 -22.46 -0.98 5.85
CA LYS A 198 -23.84 -1.28 5.47
C LYS A 198 -24.72 -1.36 6.70
N ILE A 199 -25.78 -0.59 6.72
CA ILE A 199 -26.77 -0.56 7.79
C ILE A 199 -28.07 -1.07 7.22
N LEU A 200 -28.49 -2.26 7.66
CA LEU A 200 -29.78 -2.82 7.34
C LEU A 200 -30.78 -2.37 8.41
N TYR A 201 -31.88 -1.78 7.99
CA TYR A 201 -32.90 -1.29 8.91
C TYR A 201 -34.29 -1.52 8.33
N GLU A 202 -35.27 -1.64 9.24
CA GLU A 202 -36.69 -1.68 8.89
C GLU A 202 -37.33 -0.33 9.20
N PHE A 203 -38.29 0.08 8.39
CA PHE A 203 -39.15 1.21 8.66
C PHE A 203 -40.61 0.89 8.35
N ASP A 204 -41.49 1.67 8.97
CA ASP A 204 -42.90 1.59 8.74
C ASP A 204 -43.27 2.36 7.46
N ASP A 205 -43.76 1.67 6.44
CA ASP A 205 -44.22 2.24 5.18
C ASP A 205 -45.72 2.23 5.11
N TYR A 206 -46.31 3.38 4.81
CA TYR A 206 -47.73 3.51 4.68
C TYR A 206 -48.18 3.05 3.27
N ASN A 207 -48.99 2.03 3.24
CA ASN A 207 -49.50 1.43 2.02
C ASN A 207 -51.04 1.60 1.96
N ASN A 208 -51.49 2.44 1.03
CA ASN A 208 -52.90 2.73 0.82
C ASN A 208 -53.61 1.71 -0.08
N GLN A 209 -52.97 0.54 -0.30
CA GLN A 209 -53.52 -0.55 -1.15
C GLN A 209 -54.00 -0.10 -2.53
N GLY A 210 -53.47 1.04 -3.04
CA GLY A 210 -53.85 1.62 -4.33
C GLY A 210 -55.17 2.43 -4.31
N THR A 211 -55.75 2.67 -3.12
CA THR A 211 -56.93 3.52 -2.95
C THR A 211 -56.53 4.82 -2.24
N THR A 212 -57.20 5.93 -2.57
CA THR A 212 -57.01 7.24 -1.92
C THR A 212 -58.16 7.66 -1.04
N ASP A 213 -59.31 7.08 -1.25
CA ASP A 213 -60.58 7.49 -0.62
C ASP A 213 -61.07 6.47 0.41
N ASP A 214 -60.57 5.24 0.40
CA ASP A 214 -60.89 4.21 1.37
C ASP A 214 -59.71 4.03 2.34
N LEU A 215 -59.78 4.63 3.51
CA LEU A 215 -58.75 4.50 4.56
C LEU A 215 -58.92 3.24 5.42
N THR A 216 -59.90 2.38 5.10
CA THR A 216 -60.17 1.17 5.89
C THR A 216 -59.32 -0.02 5.46
N ASP A 217 -58.76 0.02 4.28
CA ASP A 217 -57.88 -0.99 3.70
C ASP A 217 -56.37 -0.58 3.86
N ASP A 218 -56.09 0.61 4.38
CA ASP A 218 -54.74 1.07 4.61
C ASP A 218 -54.01 0.17 5.63
N VAL A 219 -52.78 -0.15 5.30
CA VAL A 219 -51.89 -0.95 6.16
C VAL A 219 -50.54 -0.25 6.35
N ILE A 220 -49.88 -0.62 7.41
CA ILE A 220 -48.47 -0.24 7.64
C ILE A 220 -47.65 -1.49 7.41
N ASP A 221 -46.86 -1.47 6.35
CA ASP A 221 -45.94 -2.55 6.02
C ASP A 221 -44.57 -2.28 6.65
N LYS A 222 -43.92 -3.34 7.10
CA LYS A 222 -42.50 -3.30 7.46
C LYS A 222 -41.69 -3.48 6.20
N VAL A 223 -40.87 -2.50 5.87
CA VAL A 223 -39.99 -2.52 4.72
C VAL A 223 -38.54 -2.49 5.12
N GLU A 224 -37.77 -3.43 4.65
CA GLU A 224 -36.32 -3.48 4.84
C GLU A 224 -35.60 -2.55 3.85
N ARG A 225 -34.58 -1.86 4.32
CA ARG A 225 -33.73 -0.98 3.52
C ARG A 225 -32.28 -1.11 3.92
N GLU A 226 -31.41 -0.81 2.98
CA GLU A 226 -29.97 -0.72 3.20
C GLU A 226 -29.52 0.74 3.06
N LEU A 227 -28.74 1.23 4.04
CA LEU A 227 -28.02 2.48 3.97
C LEU A 227 -26.51 2.17 3.95
N SER A 228 -25.82 2.59 2.89
CA SER A 228 -24.36 2.46 2.78
C SER A 228 -23.67 3.77 3.11
N LEU A 229 -22.67 3.71 4.00
CA LEU A 229 -21.77 4.80 4.33
C LEU A 229 -20.36 4.46 3.84
N SER A 230 -19.80 5.27 2.93
CA SER A 230 -18.43 5.13 2.46
C SER A 230 -17.44 5.63 3.50
N LEU A 231 -16.29 4.96 3.64
CA LEU A 231 -15.20 5.40 4.50
C LEU A 231 -14.28 6.40 3.77
N GLY A 232 -14.88 7.47 3.26
CA GLY A 232 -14.17 8.58 2.62
C GLY A 232 -13.60 9.59 3.63
N GLY A 233 -12.92 10.63 3.13
CA GLY A 233 -12.37 11.70 3.94
C GLY A 233 -10.91 11.50 4.34
N ASN A 234 -10.49 12.15 5.44
CA ASN A 234 -9.10 12.08 5.90
C ASN A 234 -8.79 10.73 6.54
N GLN A 235 -7.81 10.04 6.01
CA GLN A 235 -7.31 8.76 6.52
C GLN A 235 -5.93 8.96 7.12
N ILE A 236 -5.71 8.42 8.32
CA ILE A 236 -4.46 8.55 9.06
C ILE A 236 -4.02 7.19 9.53
N ASN A 237 -2.79 6.80 9.15
CA ASN A 237 -2.18 5.59 9.66
C ASN A 237 -1.33 5.93 10.87
N THR A 238 -1.63 5.35 12.02
CA THR A 238 -0.81 5.43 13.22
C THR A 238 -0.10 4.11 13.46
N LEU A 239 1.20 4.19 13.74
CA LEU A 239 2.06 3.03 13.92
C LEU A 239 2.78 3.11 15.26
N LYS A 240 2.57 2.11 16.11
CA LYS A 240 3.34 1.95 17.33
C LYS A 240 4.62 1.21 17.01
N ASN A 241 5.71 1.96 16.90
CA ASN A 241 7.02 1.39 16.61
C ASN A 241 7.71 0.93 17.90
N SER A 242 8.28 -0.28 17.89
CA SER A 242 9.26 -0.70 18.90
C SER A 242 10.59 0.05 18.71
N ALA A 243 11.40 0.11 19.77
CA ALA A 243 12.76 0.62 19.65
C ALA A 243 13.57 -0.25 18.66
N PHE A 244 14.53 0.36 18.00
CA PHE A 244 15.49 -0.40 17.21
C PHE A 244 16.44 -1.17 18.12
N GLU A 245 17.02 -2.24 17.60
CA GLU A 245 18.15 -2.88 18.25
C GLU A 245 19.30 -1.90 18.43
N THR A 246 20.06 -2.04 19.53
CA THR A 246 21.15 -1.12 19.89
C THR A 246 22.17 -0.92 18.76
N ALA A 247 22.45 -1.97 17.99
CA ALA A 247 23.37 -1.90 16.87
C ALA A 247 22.85 -1.01 15.72
N ILE A 248 21.55 -0.96 15.50
CA ILE A 248 20.90 -0.08 14.51
C ILE A 248 20.86 1.35 15.04
N GLU A 249 20.51 1.54 16.33
CA GLU A 249 20.48 2.86 16.96
C GLU A 249 21.85 3.56 16.93
N GLN A 250 22.92 2.83 17.20
CA GLN A 250 24.29 3.35 17.12
C GLN A 250 24.66 3.82 15.71
N ARG A 251 24.22 3.10 14.66
CA ARG A 251 24.45 3.50 13.27
C ARG A 251 23.64 4.73 12.88
N ILE A 252 22.39 4.82 13.33
CA ILE A 252 21.56 6.02 13.14
C ILE A 252 22.24 7.24 13.79
N GLU A 253 22.76 7.09 15.01
CA GLU A 253 23.44 8.18 15.70
C GLU A 253 24.76 8.58 15.00
N SER A 254 25.53 7.61 14.53
CA SER A 254 26.73 7.86 13.72
C SER A 254 26.39 8.61 12.42
N SER A 255 25.29 8.22 11.76
CA SER A 255 24.81 8.86 10.55
C SER A 255 24.40 10.32 10.77
N LYS A 256 23.76 10.65 11.90
CA LYS A 256 23.44 12.05 12.27
C LYS A 256 24.69 12.93 12.37
N ASN A 257 25.82 12.34 12.73
CA ASN A 257 27.12 13.01 12.78
C ASN A 257 27.88 12.96 11.44
N ASN A 258 27.22 12.58 10.34
CA ASN A 258 27.81 12.42 9.00
C ASN A 258 29.02 11.45 8.95
N LEU A 259 29.08 10.49 9.86
CA LEU A 259 30.12 9.47 9.84
C LEU A 259 29.77 8.39 8.81
N PRO A 260 30.78 7.85 8.12
CA PRO A 260 30.58 6.73 7.20
C PRO A 260 30.08 5.49 7.94
N THR A 261 29.27 4.68 7.28
CA THR A 261 28.69 3.47 7.86
C THR A 261 29.17 2.20 7.18
N ASP A 262 29.22 1.11 7.95
CA ASP A 262 29.47 -0.24 7.45
C ASP A 262 28.22 -0.86 6.78
N LYS A 263 27.04 -0.57 7.29
CA LYS A 263 25.75 -1.04 6.78
C LYS A 263 24.76 0.13 6.67
N LEU A 264 23.94 0.12 5.64
CA LEU A 264 22.89 1.08 5.41
C LEU A 264 21.55 0.35 5.48
N PHE A 265 20.73 0.69 6.47
CA PHE A 265 19.38 0.16 6.64
C PHE A 265 18.38 1.05 5.91
N VAL A 266 17.60 0.45 5.02
CA VAL A 266 16.50 1.11 4.32
C VAL A 266 15.22 0.32 4.57
N GLN A 267 14.25 0.97 5.19
CA GLN A 267 12.95 0.36 5.52
C GLN A 267 11.86 1.40 5.27
N GLY A 268 10.83 1.02 4.56
CA GLY A 268 9.69 1.91 4.32
C GLY A 268 9.11 2.45 5.63
N SER A 269 8.69 3.69 5.63
CA SER A 269 8.17 4.45 6.78
C SER A 269 9.12 4.76 7.96
N ARG A 270 10.25 4.06 8.10
CA ARG A 270 11.11 4.21 9.30
C ARG A 270 12.54 4.67 9.03
N LEU A 271 13.19 4.10 8.01
CA LEU A 271 14.61 4.32 7.73
C LEU A 271 14.82 4.60 6.26
N HIS A 272 15.58 5.65 5.97
CA HIS A 272 16.02 6.00 4.63
C HIS A 272 17.53 6.22 4.60
N GLY A 273 18.13 6.01 3.44
CA GLY A 273 19.53 6.29 3.21
C GLY A 273 19.77 7.75 2.85
N LYS A 274 20.87 8.32 3.34
CA LYS A 274 21.41 9.58 2.87
C LYS A 274 22.78 9.34 2.23
N ILE A 275 22.91 9.65 0.96
CA ILE A 275 24.08 9.34 0.15
C ILE A 275 24.74 10.63 -0.28
N ARG A 276 25.99 10.80 0.06
CA ARG A 276 26.84 11.93 -0.36
C ARG A 276 27.86 11.42 -1.37
N LEU A 277 27.72 11.86 -2.60
CA LEU A 277 28.67 11.55 -3.67
C LEU A 277 29.95 12.36 -3.50
N PHE A 278 31.08 11.79 -3.88
CA PHE A 278 32.40 12.41 -3.79
C PHE A 278 32.72 12.95 -2.39
N ALA A 279 32.16 12.33 -1.33
CA ALA A 279 32.36 12.78 0.04
C ALA A 279 33.84 12.72 0.44
N ASN A 280 34.29 13.72 1.17
CA ASN A 280 35.62 13.80 1.78
C ASN A 280 35.48 14.17 3.26
N GLU A 281 36.54 13.97 4.04
CA GLU A 281 36.60 14.37 5.45
C GLU A 281 36.38 15.87 5.66
N ASN A 282 36.71 16.68 4.65
CA ASN A 282 36.43 18.11 4.66
C ASN A 282 35.25 18.40 3.67
N PRO A 283 34.05 18.77 4.16
CA PRO A 283 32.90 19.04 3.32
C PRO A 283 33.08 20.25 2.37
N ASP A 284 34.00 21.17 2.71
CA ASP A 284 34.28 22.37 1.90
C ASP A 284 35.31 22.16 0.78
N SER A 285 35.91 20.96 0.73
CA SER A 285 36.93 20.62 -0.27
C SER A 285 36.67 19.21 -0.81
N ASN A 286 36.61 19.07 -2.11
CA ASN A 286 36.40 17.77 -2.76
C ASN A 286 37.50 17.51 -3.79
N PRO A 287 38.76 17.21 -3.35
CA PRO A 287 39.88 17.06 -4.24
C PRO A 287 39.64 15.97 -5.30
N LEU A 288 38.94 14.89 -4.98
CA LEU A 288 38.62 13.86 -5.95
C LEU A 288 37.73 14.39 -7.08
N LEU A 289 36.73 15.20 -6.74
CA LEU A 289 35.86 15.81 -7.77
C LEU A 289 36.63 16.84 -8.61
N GLU A 290 37.50 17.62 -7.99
CA GLU A 290 38.37 18.59 -8.68
C GLU A 290 39.35 17.90 -9.63
N ASP A 291 39.97 16.80 -9.20
CA ASP A 291 40.85 15.98 -10.03
C ASP A 291 40.11 15.41 -11.22
N ILE A 292 38.90 14.84 -11.01
CA ILE A 292 38.05 14.30 -12.09
C ILE A 292 37.63 15.42 -13.06
N ARG A 293 37.32 16.61 -12.57
CA ARG A 293 36.97 17.78 -13.39
C ARG A 293 38.13 18.28 -14.26
N ALA A 294 39.35 18.13 -13.76
CA ALA A 294 40.55 18.54 -14.49
C ALA A 294 40.88 17.59 -15.67
N GLU A 295 40.38 16.36 -15.62
CA GLU A 295 40.60 15.37 -16.67
C GLU A 295 39.74 15.64 -17.91
N THR A 296 40.28 15.32 -19.11
CA THR A 296 39.56 15.46 -20.39
C THR A 296 39.04 14.11 -20.84
N PHE A 297 37.78 13.82 -20.52
CA PHE A 297 37.10 12.60 -20.93
C PHE A 297 35.59 12.83 -21.13
N LEU A 298 34.94 11.93 -21.84
CA LEU A 298 33.50 11.89 -21.99
C LEU A 298 32.93 10.76 -21.12
N ILE A 299 32.01 11.08 -20.24
CA ILE A 299 31.29 10.07 -19.46
C ILE A 299 30.27 9.39 -20.35
N ASN A 300 30.45 8.11 -20.57
CA ASN A 300 29.53 7.26 -21.33
C ASN A 300 28.44 6.70 -20.44
N GLU A 301 28.79 6.28 -19.22
CA GLU A 301 27.87 5.72 -18.24
C GLU A 301 28.37 6.00 -16.82
N ALA A 302 27.45 6.29 -15.89
CA ALA A 302 27.75 6.40 -14.48
C ALA A 302 26.71 5.62 -13.67
N ASN A 303 27.18 4.63 -12.90
CA ASN A 303 26.31 3.75 -12.13
C ASN A 303 26.60 3.83 -10.65
N LEU A 304 25.57 4.07 -9.85
CA LEU A 304 25.63 3.94 -8.40
C LEU A 304 25.12 2.56 -8.00
N ILE A 305 25.97 1.77 -7.34
CA ILE A 305 25.71 0.36 -7.05
C ILE A 305 25.69 0.13 -5.54
N PHE A 306 24.63 -0.52 -5.07
CA PHE A 306 24.45 -0.96 -3.69
C PHE A 306 24.35 -2.47 -3.65
N TYR A 307 25.23 -3.14 -2.93
CA TYR A 307 25.14 -4.58 -2.69
C TYR A 307 24.35 -4.86 -1.42
N ILE A 308 23.54 -5.89 -1.45
CA ILE A 308 22.78 -6.37 -0.29
C ILE A 308 23.73 -7.10 0.66
N ASP A 309 23.53 -6.91 1.97
CA ASP A 309 24.28 -7.62 2.98
C ASP A 309 23.92 -9.13 2.96
N PRO A 310 24.90 -10.01 2.73
CA PRO A 310 24.63 -11.45 2.59
C PRO A 310 24.11 -12.11 3.88
N GLU A 311 24.26 -11.47 5.04
CA GLU A 311 23.69 -11.99 6.31
C GLU A 311 22.15 -11.94 6.32
N ILE A 312 21.51 -11.23 5.37
CA ILE A 312 20.06 -10.97 5.34
C ILE A 312 19.37 -11.69 4.19
N THR A 313 20.08 -12.40 3.32
CA THR A 313 19.52 -13.12 2.17
C THR A 313 18.46 -14.18 2.52
N SER A 314 18.36 -14.59 3.79
CA SER A 314 17.33 -15.55 4.25
C SER A 314 15.90 -15.00 4.29
N LEU A 315 15.70 -13.71 4.01
CA LEU A 315 14.40 -13.02 4.06
C LEU A 315 13.97 -12.49 2.68
N GLU A 316 14.15 -13.29 1.63
CA GLU A 316 13.81 -12.91 0.25
C GLU A 316 12.40 -12.30 0.12
N ALA A 317 11.42 -12.90 0.77
CA ALA A 317 10.02 -12.44 0.74
C ALA A 317 9.82 -11.02 1.29
N LEU A 318 10.73 -10.53 2.15
CA LEU A 318 10.67 -9.20 2.77
C LEU A 318 11.66 -8.22 2.16
N THR A 319 12.48 -8.65 1.18
CA THR A 319 13.42 -7.77 0.49
C THR A 319 12.70 -6.85 -0.48
N ALA A 320 13.02 -5.57 -0.43
CA ALA A 320 12.44 -4.58 -1.31
C ALA A 320 12.74 -4.88 -2.77
N LYS A 321 11.73 -5.00 -3.62
CA LYS A 321 11.90 -5.22 -5.06
C LYS A 321 12.37 -3.97 -5.81
N ARG A 322 12.18 -2.77 -5.22
CA ARG A 322 12.54 -1.51 -5.86
C ARG A 322 12.99 -0.46 -4.84
N LEU A 323 14.11 0.19 -5.14
CA LEU A 323 14.58 1.39 -4.45
C LEU A 323 14.40 2.61 -5.35
N TYR A 324 14.32 3.81 -4.74
CA TYR A 324 14.21 5.09 -5.40
C TYR A 324 15.21 6.09 -4.84
N LEU A 325 15.92 6.80 -5.75
CA LEU A 325 16.83 7.90 -5.44
C LEU A 325 16.21 9.24 -5.82
N PHE A 326 16.36 10.22 -4.93
CA PHE A 326 15.83 11.57 -5.10
C PHE A 326 16.78 12.61 -4.51
N ASN A 327 16.56 13.88 -4.81
CA ASN A 327 17.26 14.98 -4.15
C ASN A 327 16.79 15.09 -2.71
N TYR A 328 17.69 14.87 -1.75
CA TYR A 328 17.36 14.79 -0.33
C TYR A 328 16.75 16.09 0.21
N ASP A 329 17.25 17.25 -0.22
CA ASP A 329 16.81 18.55 0.29
C ASP A 329 15.46 19.00 -0.28
N SER A 330 15.28 18.82 -1.58
CA SER A 330 14.06 19.29 -2.26
C SER A 330 12.96 18.24 -2.39
N GLY A 331 13.29 16.94 -2.26
CA GLY A 331 12.40 15.84 -2.59
C GLY A 331 12.18 15.62 -4.10
N ALA A 332 12.84 16.39 -4.94
CA ALA A 332 12.66 16.32 -6.39
C ALA A 332 13.30 15.05 -6.98
N PRO A 333 12.70 14.47 -8.04
CA PRO A 333 13.31 13.40 -8.80
C PRO A 333 14.62 13.85 -9.46
N LEU A 334 15.55 12.91 -9.65
CA LEU A 334 16.78 13.16 -10.38
C LEU A 334 16.52 13.31 -11.88
N ILE A 335 17.46 13.95 -12.59
CA ILE A 335 17.33 14.15 -14.04
C ILE A 335 17.22 12.81 -14.78
N ASP A 336 18.02 11.80 -14.42
CA ASP A 336 18.02 10.48 -15.05
C ASP A 336 16.67 9.77 -14.87
N TYR A 337 16.03 9.93 -13.72
CA TYR A 337 14.65 9.48 -13.52
C TYR A 337 13.67 10.21 -14.43
N SER A 338 13.80 11.54 -14.53
CA SER A 338 12.84 12.39 -15.24
C SER A 338 12.84 12.14 -16.75
N ILE A 339 14.00 11.88 -17.35
CA ILE A 339 14.15 11.61 -18.78
C ILE A 339 13.86 10.17 -19.17
N ASP A 340 13.87 9.23 -18.21
CA ASP A 340 13.55 7.83 -18.48
C ASP A 340 12.05 7.66 -18.75
N ALA A 341 11.70 7.36 -19.99
CA ALA A 341 10.33 7.09 -20.42
C ALA A 341 10.04 5.59 -20.58
N SER A 342 10.94 4.71 -20.11
CA SER A 342 10.74 3.26 -20.24
C SER A 342 9.56 2.79 -19.43
N VAL A 343 8.72 1.97 -20.05
CA VAL A 343 7.55 1.32 -19.44
C VAL A 343 7.71 -0.19 -19.51
N SER A 344 7.05 -0.89 -18.63
CA SER A 344 7.09 -2.35 -18.54
C SER A 344 5.68 -2.93 -18.53
N SER A 345 5.50 -4.06 -19.16
CA SER A 345 4.27 -4.87 -19.08
C SER A 345 4.12 -5.58 -17.73
N PHE A 346 5.16 -5.60 -16.88
CA PHE A 346 5.17 -6.29 -15.58
C PHE A 346 4.66 -5.42 -14.41
N GLY A 347 3.90 -4.38 -14.69
CA GLY A 347 3.30 -3.49 -13.68
C GLY A 347 4.05 -2.17 -13.50
N ALA A 348 3.40 -1.23 -12.82
CA ALA A 348 3.87 0.15 -12.67
C ALA A 348 5.23 0.25 -11.97
N ASN A 349 5.51 -0.61 -10.98
CA ASN A 349 6.79 -0.60 -10.27
C ASN A 349 7.98 -1.13 -11.10
N SER A 350 7.71 -1.67 -12.28
CA SER A 350 8.73 -2.09 -13.26
C SER A 350 9.01 -1.05 -14.34
N ASN A 351 8.38 0.11 -14.32
CA ASN A 351 8.69 1.26 -15.18
C ASN A 351 10.05 1.88 -14.82
N LYS A 352 10.54 2.83 -15.59
CA LYS A 352 11.82 3.50 -15.35
C LYS A 352 13.00 2.51 -15.28
N GLN A 353 13.06 1.59 -16.23
CA GLN A 353 14.05 0.50 -16.25
C GLN A 353 15.48 1.01 -16.45
N ASN A 354 15.65 2.06 -17.26
CA ASN A 354 16.97 2.64 -17.51
C ASN A 354 17.51 3.41 -16.31
N PHE A 355 16.66 4.05 -15.53
CA PHE A 355 17.04 4.67 -14.25
C PHE A 355 17.51 3.62 -13.24
N GLY A 356 16.88 2.45 -13.23
CA GLY A 356 17.28 1.33 -12.39
C GLY A 356 16.69 1.38 -10.97
N GLY A 357 17.43 0.86 -10.00
CA GLY A 357 16.95 0.65 -8.63
C GLY A 357 16.12 -0.62 -8.46
N ILE A 358 16.10 -1.49 -9.47
CA ILE A 358 15.45 -2.79 -9.44
C ILE A 358 16.35 -3.78 -8.70
N LEU A 359 15.76 -4.67 -7.91
CA LEU A 359 16.48 -5.77 -7.29
C LEU A 359 17.06 -6.69 -8.37
N GLU A 360 18.36 -6.86 -8.36
CA GLU A 360 19.06 -7.86 -9.15
C GLU A 360 19.37 -9.06 -8.27
N LEU A 361 19.13 -10.25 -8.81
CA LEU A 361 19.43 -11.53 -8.16
C LEU A 361 20.80 -12.04 -8.61
N ASP A 362 21.43 -12.89 -7.81
CA ASP A 362 22.65 -13.60 -8.17
C ASP A 362 22.37 -14.88 -8.97
N GLU A 363 23.41 -15.68 -9.22
CA GLU A 363 23.33 -16.94 -9.98
C GLU A 363 22.47 -18.02 -9.27
N ASN A 364 22.23 -17.87 -7.97
CA ASN A 364 21.40 -18.77 -7.16
C ASN A 364 19.96 -18.26 -7.00
N ASN A 365 19.60 -17.14 -7.65
CA ASN A 365 18.37 -16.37 -7.45
C ASN A 365 18.25 -15.73 -6.06
N ASP A 366 19.35 -15.50 -5.36
CA ASP A 366 19.34 -14.77 -4.11
C ASP A 366 19.40 -13.25 -4.33
N PRO A 367 18.77 -12.42 -3.49
CA PRO A 367 18.87 -10.96 -3.53
C PRO A 367 20.34 -10.50 -3.48
N TYR A 368 20.77 -9.74 -4.50
CA TYR A 368 22.20 -9.45 -4.66
C TYR A 368 22.54 -7.97 -4.60
N ARG A 369 21.89 -7.13 -5.43
CA ARG A 369 22.22 -5.71 -5.51
C ARG A 369 21.11 -4.88 -6.15
N TYR A 370 21.29 -3.54 -6.01
CA TYR A 370 20.54 -2.53 -6.77
C TYR A 370 21.52 -1.65 -7.53
N LYS A 371 21.20 -1.35 -8.78
CA LYS A 371 21.99 -0.49 -9.66
C LYS A 371 21.14 0.67 -10.16
N PHE A 372 21.67 1.89 -10.06
CA PHE A 372 21.08 3.11 -10.61
C PHE A 372 21.97 3.70 -11.69
N ASN A 373 21.42 4.03 -12.84
CA ASN A 373 22.09 4.81 -13.85
C ASN A 373 21.88 6.30 -13.56
N LEU A 374 22.98 7.01 -13.31
CA LEU A 374 23.03 8.42 -12.96
C LEU A 374 23.91 9.22 -13.94
N THR A 375 24.01 8.77 -15.17
CA THR A 375 24.92 9.33 -16.18
C THR A 375 24.74 10.83 -16.39
N ASN A 376 23.50 11.31 -16.51
CA ASN A 376 23.24 12.73 -16.70
C ASN A 376 23.47 13.53 -15.43
N HIS A 377 23.07 13.01 -14.28
CA HIS A 377 23.30 13.67 -12.99
C HIS A 377 24.79 13.85 -12.73
N ILE A 378 25.60 12.80 -12.91
CA ILE A 378 27.05 12.83 -12.70
C ILE A 378 27.75 13.70 -13.74
N SER A 379 27.33 13.62 -15.01
CA SER A 379 27.86 14.49 -16.07
C SER A 379 27.62 15.96 -15.75
N ASN A 380 26.44 16.31 -15.23
CA ASN A 380 26.16 17.68 -14.83
C ASN A 380 27.02 18.15 -13.67
N ILE A 381 27.28 17.31 -12.66
CA ILE A 381 28.17 17.64 -11.54
C ILE A 381 29.61 17.85 -12.04
N ILE A 382 30.11 17.00 -12.92
CA ILE A 382 31.50 17.00 -13.34
C ILE A 382 31.74 18.08 -14.42
N ARG A 383 30.86 18.22 -15.42
CA ARG A 383 31.07 19.04 -16.62
C ARG A 383 30.38 20.39 -16.60
N ASN A 384 29.20 20.45 -15.96
CA ASN A 384 28.35 21.63 -15.99
C ASN A 384 28.32 22.39 -14.65
N ASP A 385 29.23 22.03 -13.75
CA ASP A 385 29.37 22.63 -12.42
C ASP A 385 28.08 22.69 -11.60
N SER A 386 27.21 21.69 -11.82
CA SER A 386 25.99 21.56 -11.03
C SER A 386 26.30 21.22 -9.57
N LEU A 387 25.40 21.63 -8.67
CA LEU A 387 25.52 21.33 -7.25
C LEU A 387 25.56 19.83 -7.00
N ASN A 388 26.52 19.40 -6.20
CA ASN A 388 26.60 18.04 -5.67
C ASN A 388 25.80 17.98 -4.35
N TYR A 389 24.45 17.87 -4.48
CA TYR A 389 23.57 17.73 -3.33
C TYR A 389 23.51 16.28 -2.82
N ASP A 390 23.09 16.13 -1.57
CA ASP A 390 22.88 14.81 -1.00
C ASP A 390 21.67 14.11 -1.68
N LEU A 391 21.79 12.79 -1.86
CA LEU A 391 20.74 11.95 -2.40
C LEU A 391 20.00 11.23 -1.27
N GLY A 392 18.68 11.17 -1.35
CA GLY A 392 17.84 10.33 -0.51
C GLY A 392 17.63 8.97 -1.17
N LEU A 393 17.73 7.88 -0.40
CA LEU A 393 17.45 6.52 -0.85
C LEU A 393 16.32 5.94 -0.03
N VAL A 394 15.26 5.51 -0.68
CA VAL A 394 14.06 4.90 -0.05
C VAL A 394 13.61 3.67 -0.81
N ILE A 395 12.79 2.85 -0.15
CA ILE A 395 12.01 1.82 -0.82
C ILE A 395 10.78 2.50 -1.45
N THR A 396 10.40 2.08 -2.65
CA THR A 396 9.16 2.56 -3.25
C THR A 396 8.21 1.41 -3.57
N ALA A 397 6.94 1.62 -3.30
CA ALA A 397 5.86 0.75 -3.74
C ALA A 397 5.39 1.08 -5.18
N ASP A 398 5.64 2.31 -5.63
CA ASP A 398 5.32 2.78 -6.98
C ASP A 398 6.38 3.76 -7.48
N ILE A 399 7.23 3.28 -8.38
CA ILE A 399 8.27 4.10 -9.02
C ILE A 399 7.67 5.17 -9.96
N GLY A 400 6.42 5.02 -10.39
CA GLY A 400 5.72 6.00 -11.22
C GLY A 400 5.26 7.23 -10.42
N ASN A 401 5.24 7.16 -9.09
CA ASN A 401 4.83 8.25 -8.21
C ASN A 401 6.03 8.88 -7.45
N PRO A 402 6.70 9.88 -8.02
CA PRO A 402 7.83 10.55 -7.39
C PRO A 402 7.42 11.67 -6.42
N ILE A 403 6.13 11.83 -6.12
CA ILE A 403 5.63 12.94 -5.30
C ILE A 403 6.24 12.85 -3.91
N ALA A 404 6.84 13.94 -3.46
CA ALA A 404 7.33 14.10 -2.11
C ALA A 404 6.43 15.05 -1.31
N VAL A 405 6.24 14.74 -0.04
CA VAL A 405 5.52 15.57 0.92
C VAL A 405 6.43 15.99 2.05
N LYS A 406 6.11 17.11 2.70
CA LYS A 406 6.83 17.55 3.90
C LYS A 406 6.39 16.70 5.09
N ALA A 407 7.29 15.82 5.51
CA ALA A 407 7.17 15.11 6.78
C ALA A 407 7.83 15.92 7.89
N ARG A 408 7.20 15.99 9.06
CA ARG A 408 7.76 16.61 10.27
C ARG A 408 8.06 15.53 11.29
N LYS A 409 9.18 15.67 11.99
CA LYS A 409 9.34 14.99 13.27
C LYS A 409 8.41 15.62 14.30
N SER A 410 7.81 14.80 15.16
CA SER A 410 7.02 15.34 16.28
C SER A 410 7.89 16.31 17.07
N MET A 411 7.40 17.50 17.38
CA MET A 411 8.04 18.55 18.19
C MET A 411 9.22 19.29 17.54
N ASP A 412 9.88 18.77 16.50
CA ASP A 412 10.92 19.48 15.77
C ASP A 412 10.31 20.26 14.60
N LEU A 413 10.77 21.50 14.41
CA LEU A 413 10.36 22.32 13.26
C LEU A 413 11.03 21.88 11.96
N GLU A 414 11.99 20.98 12.04
CA GLU A 414 12.66 20.39 10.88
C GLU A 414 11.69 19.55 10.06
N SER A 415 11.62 19.84 8.79
CA SER A 415 10.85 19.06 7.82
C SER A 415 11.77 18.39 6.81
N LEU A 416 11.45 17.15 6.49
CA LEU A 416 12.07 16.38 5.43
C LEU A 416 11.08 16.25 4.27
N ASN A 417 11.54 16.45 3.05
CA ASN A 417 10.76 16.10 1.86
C ASN A 417 10.87 14.59 1.63
N TYR A 418 9.79 13.85 1.84
CA TYR A 418 9.79 12.39 1.81
C TYR A 418 8.84 11.86 0.73
N PRO A 419 9.28 10.88 -0.11
CA PRO A 419 8.42 10.30 -1.16
C PRO A 419 7.21 9.57 -0.58
N VAL A 420 6.03 9.91 -1.07
CA VAL A 420 4.75 9.33 -0.58
C VAL A 420 4.72 7.81 -0.78
N ALA A 421 5.20 7.32 -1.92
CA ALA A 421 5.22 5.89 -2.24
C ALA A 421 6.10 5.04 -1.31
N ALA A 422 6.89 5.68 -0.42
CA ALA A 422 7.71 4.99 0.58
C ALA A 422 7.05 4.91 1.97
N THR A 423 5.96 5.63 2.22
CA THR A 423 5.48 5.88 3.58
C THR A 423 4.86 4.67 4.29
N LEU A 424 4.23 3.76 3.55
CA LEU A 424 3.53 2.59 4.12
C LEU A 424 4.12 1.25 3.65
N ASN A 425 5.31 1.25 3.08
CA ASN A 425 5.93 0.03 2.61
C ASN A 425 6.53 -0.76 3.79
N PRO A 426 6.10 -2.02 4.04
CA PRO A 426 6.62 -2.84 5.13
C PRO A 426 7.99 -3.44 4.84
N LEU A 427 8.38 -3.45 3.56
CA LEU A 427 9.61 -4.09 3.12
C LEU A 427 10.85 -3.34 3.60
N GLY A 428 11.95 -4.06 3.68
CA GLY A 428 13.26 -3.56 4.08
C GLY A 428 14.38 -4.10 3.21
N THR A 429 15.55 -3.50 3.34
CA THR A 429 16.80 -4.06 2.84
C THR A 429 17.94 -3.53 3.67
N VAL A 430 18.99 -4.32 3.81
CA VAL A 430 20.25 -3.88 4.40
C VAL A 430 21.33 -3.93 3.35
N LEU A 431 21.93 -2.80 3.12
CA LEU A 431 22.95 -2.61 2.09
C LEU A 431 24.31 -2.50 2.74
N ILE A 432 25.33 -2.97 2.05
CA ILE A 432 26.72 -2.76 2.46
C ILE A 432 27.05 -1.28 2.30
N GLY A 433 27.52 -0.66 3.37
CA GLY A 433 27.82 0.77 3.42
C GLY A 433 29.14 1.16 2.72
N SER A 434 29.60 2.38 2.98
CA SER A 434 30.84 2.91 2.40
C SER A 434 32.10 2.39 3.09
N HIS A 435 32.01 1.96 4.36
CA HIS A 435 33.13 1.46 5.16
C HIS A 435 32.79 0.10 5.78
N PRO A 436 32.60 -0.95 4.96
CA PRO A 436 32.30 -2.28 5.47
C PRO A 436 33.55 -2.94 6.10
N ALA A 437 33.32 -4.08 6.77
CA ALA A 437 34.42 -4.96 7.17
C ALA A 437 35.25 -5.35 5.93
N SER A 438 36.54 -5.60 6.15
CA SER A 438 37.52 -5.83 5.07
C SER A 438 37.15 -6.93 4.08
N ILE A 439 36.41 -7.97 4.54
CA ILE A 439 35.94 -9.09 3.72
C ILE A 439 34.85 -8.67 2.70
N LEU A 440 34.15 -7.57 2.95
CA LEU A 440 33.09 -7.03 2.08
C LEU A 440 33.53 -5.78 1.31
N ASN A 441 34.83 -5.45 1.33
CA ASN A 441 35.31 -4.19 0.75
C ASN A 441 35.13 -4.11 -0.78
N ASP A 442 35.08 -5.20 -1.49
CA ASP A 442 34.78 -5.29 -2.92
C ASP A 442 33.29 -5.02 -3.25
N LYS A 443 32.41 -5.23 -2.25
CA LYS A 443 30.96 -5.00 -2.32
C LYS A 443 30.49 -3.72 -1.64
N LYS A 444 31.39 -2.84 -1.22
CA LYS A 444 31.00 -1.52 -0.68
C LYS A 444 30.20 -0.72 -1.72
N VAL A 445 29.36 0.20 -1.25
CA VAL A 445 28.69 1.13 -2.16
C VAL A 445 29.70 1.85 -3.03
N LYS A 446 29.47 1.93 -4.34
CA LYS A 446 30.41 2.49 -5.29
C LYS A 446 29.71 3.23 -6.44
N LEU A 447 30.36 4.28 -6.90
CA LEU A 447 30.04 4.94 -8.16
C LEU A 447 31.05 4.46 -9.21
N GLU A 448 30.54 3.76 -10.24
CA GLU A 448 31.32 3.34 -11.40
C GLU A 448 31.18 4.34 -12.53
N LEU A 449 32.29 4.81 -13.08
CA LEU A 449 32.34 5.69 -14.23
C LEU A 449 32.94 4.95 -15.44
N ILE A 450 32.19 4.87 -16.51
CA ILE A 450 32.67 4.38 -17.81
C ILE A 450 32.85 5.59 -18.71
N TYR A 451 34.06 5.82 -19.18
CA TYR A 451 34.42 7.01 -19.92
C TYR A 451 35.33 6.72 -21.12
N SER A 452 35.33 7.65 -22.08
CA SER A 452 36.25 7.66 -23.22
C SER A 452 37.14 8.89 -23.12
N SER A 453 38.47 8.67 -23.18
CA SER A 453 39.45 9.76 -23.31
C SER A 453 39.63 10.13 -24.79
N TYR A 454 39.85 11.39 -25.07
CA TYR A 454 40.14 11.93 -26.41
C TYR A 454 41.27 12.96 -26.42
#